data_164685a3f95871fc9acfafea25b240ce
#
_entry.id   164685a3f95871fc9acfafea25b240ce
#
_cell.length_a   1.000
_cell.length_b   1.000
_cell.length_c   1.000
_cell.angle_alpha   90.00
_cell.angle_beta   90.00
_cell.angle_gamma   90.00
#
_symmetry.space_group_name_H-M   'P 1'
#
loop_
_entity.id
_entity.type
_entity.pdbx_description
1 polymer ?
#
loop_
_entity_poly.entity_id
_entity_poly.type
_entity_poly.pdbx_seq_one_letter_code
_entity_poly.pdbx_strand_id
1 'polypeptide(L)'
;QNIETAFWLESDRMKQLAFNTQSLETQRKVVIEEFKQRYLNQPYGDVWLKFRPLIYTKHPYRWPTIGAGIQHIEEAQMSDVKAFFQKHYVPSNAVLVVAGKVKASEVKALAEKWFEPIPSGVKPQRNLPQEPVQTENRAMEIVADVPANRLYKAYPVIGRYEPGYHVIDLMADLLGRGESSYLYEHLVQKQRIFDTIGTYQTSSIDPGLLIIQGQVSDEVTIEEADVALEKAIQDFATSKIAEKDLQMVKNQS
;
A
#
# COMPACT_ATOMS: atom_id res chain seq x y z
N GLN A 1 18.97 -19.97 -25.30
CA GLN A 1 18.19 -19.56 -24.12
C GLN A 1 17.19 -18.52 -24.59
N ASN A 2 15.92 -18.70 -24.16
CA ASN A 2 14.73 -18.09 -24.77
C ASN A 2 14.45 -16.64 -24.36
N ILE A 3 15.44 -15.75 -24.26
CA ILE A 3 15.22 -14.34 -23.94
C ILE A 3 14.30 -13.67 -24.97
N GLU A 4 14.46 -14.01 -26.25
CA GLU A 4 13.66 -13.45 -27.33
C GLU A 4 12.17 -13.83 -27.18
N THR A 5 11.85 -15.04 -26.70
CA THR A 5 10.47 -15.43 -26.42
C THR A 5 9.84 -14.53 -25.37
N ALA A 6 10.59 -14.11 -24.34
CA ALA A 6 10.10 -13.15 -23.35
C ALA A 6 9.80 -11.79 -23.97
N PHE A 7 10.68 -11.28 -24.84
CA PHE A 7 10.42 -10.02 -25.57
C PHE A 7 9.18 -10.10 -26.46
N TRP A 8 9.02 -11.21 -27.18
CA TRP A 8 7.84 -11.45 -28.00
C TRP A 8 6.56 -11.45 -27.17
N LEU A 9 6.51 -12.23 -26.07
CA LEU A 9 5.33 -12.32 -25.21
C LEU A 9 4.96 -10.96 -24.56
N GLU A 10 5.96 -10.23 -24.07
CA GLU A 10 5.72 -8.92 -23.45
C GLU A 10 5.27 -7.87 -24.48
N SER A 11 5.83 -7.89 -25.68
CA SER A 11 5.44 -6.98 -26.77
C SER A 11 4.01 -7.30 -27.27
N ASP A 12 3.65 -8.58 -27.39
CA ASP A 12 2.30 -9.00 -27.76
C ASP A 12 1.28 -8.56 -26.72
N ARG A 13 1.58 -8.76 -25.43
CA ARG A 13 0.73 -8.31 -24.32
C ARG A 13 0.57 -6.79 -24.28
N MET A 14 1.58 -6.02 -24.66
CA MET A 14 1.47 -4.56 -24.77
C MET A 14 0.62 -4.14 -25.97
N LYS A 15 0.67 -4.88 -27.06
CA LYS A 15 -0.03 -4.56 -28.31
C LYS A 15 -1.52 -4.90 -28.24
N GLN A 16 -1.87 -6.03 -27.63
CA GLN A 16 -3.24 -6.53 -27.62
C GLN A 16 -3.50 -7.55 -26.51
N LEU A 17 -4.79 -7.64 -26.12
CA LEU A 17 -5.30 -8.69 -25.25
C LEU A 17 -6.57 -9.31 -25.86
N ALA A 18 -6.96 -10.48 -25.39
CA ALA A 18 -8.19 -11.16 -25.80
C ALA A 18 -9.43 -10.49 -25.19
N PHE A 19 -9.80 -9.33 -25.70
CA PHE A 19 -10.96 -8.55 -25.26
C PHE A 19 -12.27 -9.16 -25.78
N ASN A 20 -12.80 -10.15 -25.07
CA ASN A 20 -14.10 -10.75 -25.37
C ASN A 20 -14.93 -10.92 -24.09
N THR A 21 -16.24 -11.13 -24.25
CA THR A 21 -17.17 -11.25 -23.12
C THR A 21 -16.80 -12.38 -22.18
N GLN A 22 -16.38 -13.52 -22.70
CA GLN A 22 -16.00 -14.68 -21.89
C GLN A 22 -14.78 -14.36 -21.00
N SER A 23 -13.77 -13.69 -21.54
CA SER A 23 -12.58 -13.30 -20.76
C SER A 23 -12.92 -12.29 -19.66
N LEU A 24 -13.80 -11.30 -19.96
CA LEU A 24 -14.26 -10.32 -18.97
C LEU A 24 -15.01 -11.01 -17.83
N GLU A 25 -15.98 -11.87 -18.14
CA GLU A 25 -16.77 -12.56 -17.12
C GLU A 25 -15.92 -13.50 -16.25
N THR A 26 -14.95 -14.17 -16.87
CA THR A 26 -14.01 -15.02 -16.11
C THR A 26 -13.18 -14.19 -15.16
N GLN A 27 -12.57 -13.08 -15.63
CA GLN A 27 -11.73 -12.22 -14.78
C GLN A 27 -12.56 -11.50 -13.72
N ARG A 28 -13.77 -11.06 -14.02
CA ARG A 28 -14.71 -10.48 -13.06
C ARG A 28 -14.93 -11.40 -11.85
N LYS A 29 -15.22 -12.67 -12.10
CA LYS A 29 -15.39 -13.66 -11.02
C LYS A 29 -14.12 -13.86 -10.19
N VAL A 30 -12.96 -13.94 -10.86
CA VAL A 30 -11.67 -14.08 -10.18
C VAL A 30 -11.39 -12.90 -9.26
N VAL A 31 -11.58 -11.67 -9.75
CA VAL A 31 -11.32 -10.45 -8.96
C VAL A 31 -12.33 -10.29 -7.82
N ILE A 32 -13.59 -10.66 -8.03
CA ILE A 32 -14.60 -10.67 -6.95
C ILE A 32 -14.21 -11.66 -5.85
N GLU A 33 -13.78 -12.87 -6.20
CA GLU A 33 -13.34 -13.85 -5.20
C GLU A 33 -12.05 -13.39 -4.49
N GLU A 34 -11.12 -12.75 -5.20
CA GLU A 34 -9.94 -12.12 -4.58
C GLU A 34 -10.35 -11.01 -3.59
N PHE A 35 -11.32 -10.18 -3.95
CA PHE A 35 -11.86 -9.14 -3.06
C PHE A 35 -12.46 -9.76 -1.78
N LYS A 36 -13.29 -10.80 -1.94
CA LYS A 36 -13.89 -11.49 -0.79
C LYS A 36 -12.82 -12.11 0.12
N GLN A 37 -11.86 -12.83 -0.46
CA GLN A 37 -10.80 -13.48 0.30
C GLN A 37 -9.93 -12.49 1.07
N ARG A 38 -9.60 -11.34 0.48
CA ARG A 38 -8.73 -10.35 1.12
C ARG A 38 -9.44 -9.48 2.14
N TYR A 39 -10.72 -9.14 1.90
CA TYR A 39 -11.39 -8.09 2.66
C TYR A 39 -12.61 -8.56 3.45
N LEU A 40 -13.30 -9.62 3.03
CA LEU A 40 -14.57 -10.00 3.65
C LEU A 40 -14.52 -11.32 4.43
N ASN A 41 -13.72 -12.28 4.00
CA ASN A 41 -13.73 -13.64 4.54
C ASN A 41 -12.67 -13.88 5.63
N GLN A 42 -12.08 -12.83 6.18
CA GLN A 42 -11.10 -12.95 7.27
C GLN A 42 -11.31 -11.88 8.33
N PRO A 43 -11.02 -12.17 9.60
CA PRO A 43 -11.07 -11.18 10.66
C PRO A 43 -10.22 -9.95 10.31
N TYR A 44 -10.73 -8.76 10.58
CA TYR A 44 -10.08 -7.47 10.28
C TYR A 44 -9.80 -7.18 8.79
N GLY A 45 -10.25 -8.02 7.87
CA GLY A 45 -9.98 -7.86 6.43
C GLY A 45 -10.52 -6.56 5.85
N ASP A 46 -11.68 -6.12 6.34
CA ASP A 46 -12.37 -4.92 5.86
C ASP A 46 -11.90 -3.59 6.52
N VAL A 47 -10.98 -3.65 7.47
CA VAL A 47 -10.46 -2.46 8.17
C VAL A 47 -10.02 -1.39 7.18
N TRP A 48 -9.22 -1.74 6.18
CA TRP A 48 -8.71 -0.78 5.21
C TRP A 48 -9.76 -0.24 4.25
N LEU A 49 -10.86 -0.97 4.00
CA LEU A 49 -11.99 -0.48 3.22
C LEU A 49 -12.73 0.65 3.94
N LYS A 50 -12.77 0.61 5.27
CA LYS A 50 -13.42 1.58 6.15
C LYS A 50 -12.48 2.69 6.60
N PHE A 51 -11.23 2.36 6.92
CA PHE A 51 -10.26 3.29 7.49
C PHE A 51 -9.74 4.29 6.45
N ARG A 52 -9.45 3.86 5.20
CA ARG A 52 -8.97 4.76 4.16
C ARG A 52 -9.92 5.92 3.84
N PRO A 53 -11.24 5.73 3.68
CA PRO A 53 -12.18 6.84 3.49
C PRO A 53 -12.28 7.81 4.67
N LEU A 54 -11.96 7.36 5.89
CA LEU A 54 -11.89 8.21 7.06
C LEU A 54 -10.70 9.18 6.97
N ILE A 55 -9.57 8.72 6.41
CA ILE A 55 -8.32 9.48 6.30
C ILE A 55 -8.31 10.37 5.05
N TYR A 56 -8.56 9.75 3.89
CA TYR A 56 -8.55 10.43 2.60
C TYR A 56 -9.96 10.78 2.15
N THR A 57 -10.23 12.06 1.96
CA THR A 57 -11.55 12.56 1.54
C THR A 57 -11.65 12.83 0.05
N LYS A 58 -10.53 13.18 -0.59
CA LYS A 58 -10.46 13.52 -2.03
C LYS A 58 -9.47 12.68 -2.82
N HIS A 59 -8.31 12.37 -2.22
CA HIS A 59 -7.26 11.64 -2.91
C HIS A 59 -7.69 10.18 -3.20
N PRO A 60 -7.34 9.58 -4.37
CA PRO A 60 -7.68 8.19 -4.71
C PRO A 60 -7.16 7.12 -3.73
N TYR A 61 -6.22 7.44 -2.84
CA TYR A 61 -5.80 6.53 -1.78
C TYR A 61 -6.92 6.18 -0.78
N ARG A 62 -8.08 6.80 -0.89
CA ARG A 62 -9.28 6.48 -0.11
C ARG A 62 -9.85 5.08 -0.36
N TRP A 63 -9.43 4.41 -1.42
CA TRP A 63 -9.80 3.02 -1.70
C TRP A 63 -8.58 2.18 -2.10
N PRO A 64 -8.61 0.85 -1.90
CA PRO A 64 -7.54 -0.04 -2.33
C PRO A 64 -7.52 -0.18 -3.86
N THR A 65 -6.39 -0.65 -4.39
CA THR A 65 -6.18 -0.85 -5.84
C THR A 65 -7.23 -1.76 -6.49
N ILE A 66 -7.74 -2.74 -5.75
CA ILE A 66 -8.78 -3.67 -6.26
C ILE A 66 -10.14 -2.99 -6.45
N GLY A 67 -10.36 -1.81 -5.89
CA GLY A 67 -11.61 -1.06 -5.96
C GLY A 67 -12.22 -0.77 -4.59
N ALA A 68 -13.20 0.14 -4.55
CA ALA A 68 -13.89 0.51 -3.32
C ALA A 68 -14.95 -0.52 -2.86
N GLY A 69 -15.41 -1.39 -3.76
CA GLY A 69 -16.41 -2.40 -3.45
C GLY A 69 -16.66 -3.34 -4.63
N ILE A 70 -17.32 -4.45 -4.36
CA ILE A 70 -17.62 -5.50 -5.37
C ILE A 70 -18.45 -4.95 -6.52
N GLN A 71 -19.41 -4.06 -6.25
CA GLN A 71 -20.26 -3.48 -7.27
C GLN A 71 -19.48 -2.76 -8.38
N HIS A 72 -18.34 -2.14 -8.07
CA HIS A 72 -17.49 -1.50 -9.09
C HIS A 72 -16.88 -2.53 -10.06
N ILE A 73 -16.62 -3.75 -9.56
CA ILE A 73 -16.09 -4.85 -10.37
C ILE A 73 -17.24 -5.44 -11.22
N GLU A 74 -18.43 -5.58 -10.65
CA GLU A 74 -19.63 -6.10 -11.32
C GLU A 74 -20.09 -5.20 -12.44
N GLU A 75 -20.06 -3.89 -12.24
CA GLU A 75 -20.53 -2.88 -13.20
C GLU A 75 -19.53 -2.57 -14.32
N ALA A 76 -18.25 -2.95 -14.18
CA ALA A 76 -17.22 -2.67 -15.17
C ALA A 76 -17.58 -3.26 -16.54
N GLN A 77 -17.54 -2.43 -17.59
CA GLN A 77 -17.87 -2.82 -18.95
C GLN A 77 -16.62 -3.11 -19.79
N MET A 78 -16.77 -3.88 -20.85
CA MET A 78 -15.68 -4.13 -21.80
C MET A 78 -15.13 -2.83 -22.41
N SER A 79 -15.96 -1.81 -22.59
CA SER A 79 -15.55 -0.47 -23.03
C SER A 79 -14.54 0.17 -22.07
N ASP A 80 -14.77 0.02 -20.75
CA ASP A 80 -13.90 0.60 -19.73
C ASP A 80 -12.54 -0.09 -19.73
N VAL A 81 -12.54 -1.42 -19.83
CA VAL A 81 -11.32 -2.23 -19.91
C VAL A 81 -10.50 -1.86 -21.15
N LYS A 82 -11.16 -1.75 -22.32
CA LYS A 82 -10.49 -1.34 -23.56
C LYS A 82 -9.96 0.08 -23.50
N ALA A 83 -10.73 1.03 -22.99
CA ALA A 83 -10.33 2.43 -22.84
C ALA A 83 -9.13 2.56 -21.88
N PHE A 84 -9.14 1.83 -20.76
CA PHE A 84 -8.03 1.78 -19.82
C PHE A 84 -6.77 1.21 -20.48
N PHE A 85 -6.89 0.08 -21.18
CA PHE A 85 -5.76 -0.55 -21.86
C PHE A 85 -5.16 0.39 -22.90
N GLN A 86 -5.97 0.94 -23.80
CA GLN A 86 -5.50 1.86 -24.85
C GLN A 86 -4.83 3.11 -24.29
N LYS A 87 -5.28 3.60 -23.13
CA LYS A 87 -4.72 4.78 -22.48
C LYS A 87 -3.40 4.51 -21.78
N HIS A 88 -3.28 3.37 -21.13
CA HIS A 88 -2.19 3.11 -20.18
C HIS A 88 -1.13 2.10 -20.67
N TYR A 89 -1.50 1.17 -21.57
CA TYR A 89 -0.60 0.14 -22.12
C TYR A 89 0.02 0.64 -23.42
N VAL A 90 0.87 1.65 -23.31
CA VAL A 90 1.58 2.26 -24.44
C VAL A 90 3.08 2.38 -24.11
N PRO A 91 3.99 2.25 -25.12
CA PRO A 91 5.43 2.32 -24.88
C PRO A 91 5.88 3.59 -24.16
N SER A 92 5.28 4.76 -24.46
CA SER A 92 5.59 6.02 -23.79
C SER A 92 5.29 6.04 -22.28
N ASN A 93 4.48 5.10 -21.80
CA ASN A 93 4.11 4.93 -20.38
C ASN A 93 4.76 3.70 -19.73
N ALA A 94 5.69 3.04 -20.41
CA ALA A 94 6.33 1.81 -19.94
C ALA A 94 7.83 2.00 -19.73
N VAL A 95 8.39 1.19 -18.84
CA VAL A 95 9.84 1.03 -18.64
C VAL A 95 10.14 -0.45 -18.74
N LEU A 96 11.00 -0.81 -19.70
CA LEU A 96 11.50 -2.17 -19.86
C LEU A 96 12.79 -2.34 -19.05
N VAL A 97 12.77 -3.28 -18.09
CA VAL A 97 13.95 -3.66 -17.31
C VAL A 97 14.30 -5.10 -17.60
N VAL A 98 15.53 -5.35 -18.01
CA VAL A 98 16.07 -6.70 -18.28
C VAL A 98 17.26 -6.94 -17.39
N ALA A 99 17.12 -7.88 -16.45
CA ALA A 99 18.17 -8.24 -15.50
C ALA A 99 18.62 -9.70 -15.70
N GLY A 100 19.92 -9.95 -15.55
CA GLY A 100 20.50 -11.28 -15.66
C GLY A 100 21.80 -11.30 -16.46
N LYS A 101 22.20 -12.48 -16.94
CA LYS A 101 23.41 -12.64 -17.80
C LYS A 101 23.06 -12.26 -19.24
N VAL A 102 22.94 -10.96 -19.50
CA VAL A 102 22.59 -10.40 -20.82
C VAL A 102 23.57 -9.32 -21.23
N LYS A 103 23.68 -9.08 -22.54
CA LYS A 103 24.45 -7.96 -23.08
C LYS A 103 23.48 -6.83 -23.47
N ALA A 104 23.81 -5.60 -23.10
CA ALA A 104 22.98 -4.44 -23.40
C ALA A 104 22.67 -4.28 -24.90
N SER A 105 23.65 -4.60 -25.80
CA SER A 105 23.47 -4.55 -27.25
C SER A 105 22.43 -5.56 -27.76
N GLU A 106 22.39 -6.77 -27.18
CA GLU A 106 21.41 -7.81 -27.53
C GLU A 106 20.02 -7.40 -27.03
N VAL A 107 19.92 -6.88 -25.79
CA VAL A 107 18.65 -6.37 -25.21
C VAL A 107 18.11 -5.23 -26.07
N LYS A 108 18.98 -4.28 -26.50
CA LYS A 108 18.58 -3.17 -27.35
C LYS A 108 18.02 -3.66 -28.68
N ALA A 109 18.73 -4.56 -29.38
CA ALA A 109 18.29 -5.11 -30.66
C ALA A 109 16.93 -5.86 -30.54
N LEU A 110 16.74 -6.62 -29.45
CA LEU A 110 15.44 -7.28 -29.19
C LEU A 110 14.33 -6.28 -28.86
N ALA A 111 14.64 -5.22 -28.13
CA ALA A 111 13.67 -4.17 -27.84
C ALA A 111 13.25 -3.42 -29.12
N GLU A 112 14.20 -3.05 -29.97
CA GLU A 112 13.91 -2.45 -31.29
C GLU A 112 13.09 -3.41 -32.16
N LYS A 113 13.45 -4.68 -32.24
CA LYS A 113 12.71 -5.68 -33.03
C LYS A 113 11.24 -5.84 -32.58
N TRP A 114 10.97 -5.91 -31.27
CA TRP A 114 9.67 -6.33 -30.76
C TRP A 114 8.78 -5.17 -30.30
N PHE A 115 9.35 -4.07 -29.79
CA PHE A 115 8.59 -2.97 -29.24
C PHE A 115 8.52 -1.74 -30.17
N GLU A 116 9.52 -1.48 -31.02
CA GLU A 116 9.50 -0.34 -31.96
C GLU A 116 8.28 -0.34 -32.90
N PRO A 117 7.79 -1.51 -33.38
CA PRO A 117 6.58 -1.54 -34.22
C PRO A 117 5.28 -1.13 -33.49
N ILE A 118 5.30 -1.02 -32.16
CA ILE A 118 4.13 -0.65 -31.38
C ILE A 118 4.04 0.88 -31.34
N PRO A 119 2.88 1.49 -31.68
CA PRO A 119 2.72 2.94 -31.61
C PRO A 119 3.06 3.47 -30.20
N SER A 120 3.88 4.51 -30.14
CA SER A 120 4.38 5.09 -28.89
C SER A 120 3.25 5.48 -27.91
N GLY A 121 2.11 5.93 -28.45
CA GLY A 121 1.00 6.46 -27.65
C GLY A 121 1.34 7.79 -26.97
N VAL A 122 0.41 8.30 -26.20
CA VAL A 122 0.58 9.52 -25.38
C VAL A 122 0.67 9.10 -23.92
N LYS A 123 1.77 9.48 -23.26
CA LYS A 123 1.93 9.20 -21.83
C LYS A 123 0.81 9.89 -21.04
N PRO A 124 -0.01 9.15 -20.27
CA PRO A 124 -1.05 9.74 -19.46
C PRO A 124 -0.47 10.71 -18.42
N GLN A 125 -1.06 11.89 -18.32
CA GLN A 125 -0.70 12.82 -17.25
C GLN A 125 -1.31 12.36 -15.93
N ARG A 126 -0.52 12.45 -14.87
CA ARG A 126 -0.95 12.12 -13.52
C ARG A 126 -1.47 13.39 -12.82
N ASN A 127 -2.77 13.65 -12.99
CA ASN A 127 -3.47 14.77 -12.35
C ASN A 127 -4.39 14.21 -11.27
N LEU A 128 -3.85 13.95 -10.08
CA LEU A 128 -4.63 13.51 -8.94
C LEU A 128 -5.00 14.70 -8.06
N PRO A 129 -6.22 14.72 -7.48
CA PRO A 129 -6.60 15.74 -6.51
C PRO A 129 -5.71 15.63 -5.28
N GLN A 130 -5.24 16.76 -4.78
CA GLN A 130 -4.51 16.79 -3.52
C GLN A 130 -5.48 16.55 -2.35
N GLU A 131 -5.03 15.79 -1.35
CA GLU A 131 -5.77 15.65 -0.12
C GLU A 131 -5.65 16.96 0.68
N PRO A 132 -6.77 17.53 1.17
CA PRO A 132 -6.71 18.70 2.04
C PRO A 132 -6.05 18.35 3.37
N VAL A 133 -5.40 19.36 3.98
CA VAL A 133 -4.82 19.19 5.31
C VAL A 133 -5.93 18.86 6.31
N GLN A 134 -5.73 17.81 7.08
CA GLN A 134 -6.65 17.44 8.15
C GLN A 134 -6.49 18.40 9.33
N THR A 135 -7.58 19.05 9.75
CA THR A 135 -7.60 20.05 10.82
C THR A 135 -8.20 19.53 12.12
N GLU A 136 -8.79 18.35 12.11
CA GLU A 136 -9.45 17.74 13.26
C GLU A 136 -9.21 16.22 13.29
N ASN A 137 -9.26 15.64 14.48
CA ASN A 137 -9.18 14.19 14.63
C ASN A 137 -10.47 13.55 14.12
N ARG A 138 -10.32 12.41 13.45
CA ARG A 138 -11.43 11.58 12.99
C ARG A 138 -11.31 10.21 13.62
N ALA A 139 -12.40 9.71 14.17
CA ALA A 139 -12.46 8.39 14.80
C ALA A 139 -13.66 7.60 14.28
N MET A 140 -13.53 6.29 14.32
CA MET A 140 -14.58 5.34 13.98
C MET A 140 -14.43 4.12 14.88
N GLU A 141 -15.53 3.67 15.44
CA GLU A 141 -15.61 2.38 16.10
C GLU A 141 -16.38 1.39 15.21
N ILE A 142 -15.90 0.16 15.15
CA ILE A 142 -16.51 -0.91 14.36
C ILE A 142 -16.64 -2.13 15.25
N VAL A 143 -17.90 -2.53 15.49
CA VAL A 143 -18.21 -3.79 16.18
C VAL A 143 -18.26 -4.92 15.16
N ALA A 144 -17.47 -5.97 15.38
CA ALA A 144 -17.39 -7.12 14.50
C ALA A 144 -17.11 -8.40 15.30
N ASP A 145 -17.46 -9.55 14.73
CA ASP A 145 -17.11 -10.86 15.31
C ASP A 145 -15.64 -11.17 14.98
N VAL A 146 -14.76 -10.79 15.91
CA VAL A 146 -13.31 -10.89 15.78
C VAL A 146 -12.68 -11.45 17.04
N PRO A 147 -11.50 -12.13 16.94
CA PRO A 147 -10.87 -12.79 18.08
C PRO A 147 -10.45 -11.85 19.22
N ALA A 148 -10.11 -10.60 18.93
CA ALA A 148 -9.66 -9.63 19.92
C ALA A 148 -9.90 -8.18 19.45
N ASN A 149 -9.91 -7.23 20.37
CA ASN A 149 -9.99 -5.81 20.05
C ASN A 149 -8.71 -5.34 19.39
N ARG A 150 -8.81 -4.47 18.36
CA ARG A 150 -7.67 -3.83 17.71
C ARG A 150 -7.83 -2.32 17.63
N LEU A 151 -6.75 -1.63 17.90
CA LEU A 151 -6.62 -0.18 17.74
C LEU A 151 -5.74 0.13 16.53
N TYR A 152 -6.22 1.06 15.69
CA TYR A 152 -5.50 1.57 14.54
C TYR A 152 -5.41 3.09 14.61
N LYS A 153 -4.20 3.65 14.44
CA LYS A 153 -4.00 5.09 14.26
C LYS A 153 -3.26 5.36 12.97
N ALA A 154 -3.61 6.45 12.31
CA ALA A 154 -2.96 6.89 11.08
C ALA A 154 -2.62 8.39 11.16
N TYR A 155 -1.40 8.72 10.83
CA TYR A 155 -0.89 10.08 10.76
C TYR A 155 -0.47 10.36 9.31
N PRO A 156 -1.01 11.41 8.65
CA PRO A 156 -0.55 11.80 7.33
C PRO A 156 0.94 12.16 7.35
N VAL A 157 1.69 11.63 6.39
CA VAL A 157 3.12 11.89 6.23
C VAL A 157 3.44 12.24 4.78
N ILE A 158 4.62 12.78 4.54
CA ILE A 158 5.11 13.16 3.22
C ILE A 158 5.21 11.99 2.25
N GLY A 159 5.21 12.28 0.96
CA GLY A 159 5.36 11.31 -0.11
C GLY A 159 6.78 10.75 -0.21
N ARG A 160 6.91 9.59 -0.86
CA ARG A 160 8.14 8.79 -0.96
C ARG A 160 9.34 9.54 -1.53
N TYR A 161 9.14 10.51 -2.41
CA TYR A 161 10.21 11.26 -3.06
C TYR A 161 10.49 12.62 -2.41
N GLU A 162 9.82 12.93 -1.31
CA GLU A 162 10.02 14.19 -0.59
C GLU A 162 11.19 14.11 0.39
N PRO A 163 11.93 15.21 0.58
CA PRO A 163 12.99 15.28 1.59
C PRO A 163 12.45 14.93 2.99
N GLY A 164 13.14 14.05 3.69
CA GLY A 164 12.73 13.60 5.03
C GLY A 164 11.96 12.28 5.07
N TYR A 165 11.55 11.71 3.93
CA TYR A 165 10.85 10.42 3.88
C TYR A 165 11.58 9.32 4.67
N HIS A 166 12.88 9.14 4.45
CA HIS A 166 13.67 8.12 5.16
C HIS A 166 13.84 8.41 6.65
N VAL A 167 13.72 9.66 7.08
CA VAL A 167 13.73 10.01 8.50
C VAL A 167 12.45 9.49 9.18
N ILE A 168 11.31 9.64 8.53
CA ILE A 168 10.03 9.11 9.03
C ILE A 168 10.04 7.58 9.04
N ASP A 169 10.67 6.95 8.05
CA ASP A 169 10.80 5.50 7.96
C ASP A 169 11.63 4.94 9.14
N LEU A 170 12.81 5.52 9.37
CA LEU A 170 13.63 5.17 10.53
C LEU A 170 12.93 5.47 11.87
N MET A 171 12.18 6.57 11.95
CA MET A 171 11.38 6.89 13.13
C MET A 171 10.28 5.85 13.37
N ALA A 172 9.61 5.41 12.32
CA ALA A 172 8.61 4.35 12.41
C ALA A 172 9.23 3.04 12.93
N ASP A 173 10.41 2.69 12.42
CA ASP A 173 11.12 1.49 12.87
C ASP A 173 11.53 1.58 14.35
N LEU A 174 12.06 2.70 14.80
CA LEU A 174 12.39 2.94 16.21
C LEU A 174 11.15 2.88 17.10
N LEU A 175 10.04 3.45 16.63
CA LEU A 175 8.81 3.54 17.40
C LEU A 175 8.16 2.17 17.58
N GLY A 176 8.04 1.34 16.52
CA GLY A 176 7.22 0.14 16.62
C GLY A 176 7.60 -1.04 15.75
N ARG A 177 8.82 -1.15 15.20
CA ARG A 177 9.23 -2.32 14.43
C ARG A 177 9.99 -3.34 15.27
N GLY A 178 9.34 -4.48 15.53
CA GLY A 178 9.92 -5.60 16.26
C GLY A 178 9.92 -5.42 17.77
N GLU A 179 10.40 -6.45 18.49
CA GLU A 179 10.28 -6.56 19.94
C GLU A 179 11.20 -5.61 20.74
N SER A 180 12.21 -5.04 20.10
CA SER A 180 13.11 -4.04 20.69
C SER A 180 12.65 -2.60 20.47
N SER A 181 11.50 -2.39 19.83
CA SER A 181 10.95 -1.07 19.56
C SER A 181 10.33 -0.43 20.81
N TYR A 182 10.27 0.91 20.79
CA TYR A 182 9.79 1.67 21.94
C TYR A 182 8.38 1.29 22.39
N LEU A 183 7.42 1.20 21.46
CA LEU A 183 6.04 0.85 21.81
C LEU A 183 5.93 -0.58 22.31
N TYR A 184 6.65 -1.52 21.71
CA TYR A 184 6.61 -2.92 22.14
C TYR A 184 7.17 -3.07 23.56
N GLU A 185 8.33 -2.47 23.84
CA GLU A 185 8.93 -2.52 25.19
C GLU A 185 8.00 -1.91 26.24
N HIS A 186 7.39 -0.76 25.96
CA HIS A 186 6.60 -0.01 26.95
C HIS A 186 5.18 -0.53 27.08
N LEU A 187 4.50 -0.85 25.97
CA LEU A 187 3.08 -1.16 25.98
C LEU A 187 2.78 -2.67 25.98
N VAL A 188 3.71 -3.51 25.48
CA VAL A 188 3.54 -4.97 25.52
C VAL A 188 4.28 -5.54 26.72
N GLN A 189 5.60 -5.33 26.82
CA GLN A 189 6.39 -6.01 27.85
C GLN A 189 6.18 -5.43 29.27
N LYS A 190 6.20 -4.09 29.41
CA LYS A 190 6.11 -3.45 30.73
C LYS A 190 4.69 -3.28 31.23
N GLN A 191 3.80 -2.72 30.40
CA GLN A 191 2.43 -2.33 30.83
C GLN A 191 1.37 -3.37 30.50
N ARG A 192 1.61 -4.28 29.54
CA ARG A 192 0.67 -5.30 29.07
C ARG A 192 -0.67 -4.76 28.60
N ILE A 193 -0.63 -3.59 27.96
CA ILE A 193 -1.81 -2.93 27.36
C ILE A 193 -2.15 -3.58 26.03
N PHE A 194 -1.13 -4.00 25.29
CA PHE A 194 -1.30 -4.67 24.00
C PHE A 194 -0.62 -6.06 24.04
N ASP A 195 -1.19 -7.01 23.34
CA ASP A 195 -0.54 -8.30 23.08
C ASP A 195 0.48 -8.16 21.93
N THR A 196 0.15 -7.35 20.95
CA THR A 196 1.05 -6.98 19.84
C THR A 196 0.83 -5.53 19.46
N ILE A 197 1.89 -4.84 19.11
CA ILE A 197 1.84 -3.49 18.56
C ILE A 197 2.93 -3.31 17.53
N GLY A 198 2.66 -2.53 16.50
CA GLY A 198 3.65 -2.22 15.48
C GLY A 198 3.34 -0.95 14.72
N THR A 199 4.37 -0.42 14.06
CA THR A 199 4.26 0.75 13.20
C THR A 199 4.87 0.47 11.84
N TYR A 200 4.36 1.16 10.84
CA TYR A 200 4.97 1.19 9.52
C TYR A 200 4.54 2.44 8.74
N GLN A 201 5.37 2.85 7.81
CA GLN A 201 5.05 3.92 6.88
C GLN A 201 4.59 3.33 5.55
N THR A 202 3.52 3.89 4.97
CA THR A 202 3.12 3.54 3.61
C THR A 202 4.10 4.16 2.61
N SER A 203 4.65 3.33 1.70
CA SER A 203 5.61 3.80 0.67
C SER A 203 4.88 4.41 -0.54
N SER A 204 4.06 5.41 -0.30
CA SER A 204 3.22 6.06 -1.31
C SER A 204 3.98 7.16 -2.06
N ILE A 205 3.68 7.35 -3.36
CA ILE A 205 4.29 8.43 -4.16
C ILE A 205 3.81 9.80 -3.68
N ASP A 206 2.49 9.95 -3.50
CA ASP A 206 1.88 11.13 -2.87
C ASP A 206 1.90 10.98 -1.35
N PRO A 207 1.53 12.01 -0.59
CA PRO A 207 1.46 11.95 0.86
C PRO A 207 0.78 10.67 1.36
N GLY A 208 1.55 9.91 2.15
CA GLY A 208 1.18 8.62 2.69
C GLY A 208 0.76 8.69 4.15
N LEU A 209 0.92 7.57 4.85
CA LEU A 209 0.51 7.42 6.25
C LEU A 209 1.62 6.76 7.06
N LEU A 210 1.84 7.24 8.27
CA LEU A 210 2.42 6.48 9.36
C LEU A 210 1.26 5.77 10.08
N ILE A 211 1.32 4.46 10.14
CA ILE A 211 0.31 3.61 10.75
C ILE A 211 0.86 3.04 12.05
N ILE A 212 0.05 3.10 13.09
CA ILE A 212 0.24 2.35 14.33
C ILE A 212 -0.94 1.40 14.45
N GLN A 213 -0.68 0.13 14.69
CA GLN A 213 -1.72 -0.87 14.91
C GLN A 213 -1.34 -1.79 16.05
N GLY A 214 -2.29 -2.15 16.89
CA GLY A 214 -2.06 -3.06 18.00
C GLY A 214 -3.29 -3.88 18.33
N GLN A 215 -3.06 -5.13 18.77
CA GLN A 215 -4.08 -5.96 19.40
C GLN A 215 -4.09 -5.64 20.88
N VAL A 216 -5.25 -5.20 21.37
CA VAL A 216 -5.43 -4.82 22.78
C VAL A 216 -5.56 -6.09 23.60
N SER A 217 -4.95 -6.14 24.78
CA SER A 217 -5.05 -7.27 25.69
C SER A 217 -6.46 -7.43 26.25
N ASP A 218 -6.90 -8.66 26.52
CA ASP A 218 -8.30 -8.98 26.87
C ASP A 218 -8.84 -8.23 28.10
N GLU A 219 -7.98 -7.87 29.06
CA GLU A 219 -8.36 -7.19 30.30
C GLU A 219 -8.36 -5.65 30.17
N VAL A 220 -8.07 -5.11 28.97
CA VAL A 220 -7.90 -3.67 28.72
C VAL A 220 -8.99 -3.17 27.78
N THR A 221 -9.59 -2.04 28.09
CA THR A 221 -10.54 -1.37 27.20
C THR A 221 -9.83 -0.64 26.05
N ILE A 222 -10.56 -0.38 24.97
CA ILE A 222 -10.02 0.40 23.84
C ILE A 222 -9.62 1.82 24.28
N GLU A 223 -10.39 2.43 25.17
CA GLU A 223 -10.14 3.77 25.71
C GLU A 223 -8.85 3.81 26.53
N GLU A 224 -8.64 2.83 27.40
CA GLU A 224 -7.38 2.71 28.18
C GLU A 224 -6.18 2.50 27.26
N ALA A 225 -6.32 1.63 26.24
CA ALA A 225 -5.29 1.39 25.25
C ALA A 225 -4.96 2.64 24.42
N ASP A 226 -5.98 3.41 24.04
CA ASP A 226 -5.82 4.66 23.31
C ASP A 226 -5.06 5.72 24.14
N VAL A 227 -5.44 5.91 25.41
CA VAL A 227 -4.76 6.84 26.32
C VAL A 227 -3.29 6.43 26.56
N ALA A 228 -3.06 5.13 26.77
CA ALA A 228 -1.70 4.62 26.99
C ALA A 228 -0.81 4.80 25.75
N LEU A 229 -1.38 4.55 24.56
CA LEU A 229 -0.68 4.73 23.29
C LEU A 229 -0.36 6.19 23.02
N GLU A 230 -1.31 7.11 23.21
CA GLU A 230 -1.07 8.56 23.04
C GLU A 230 0.05 9.04 23.99
N LYS A 231 0.02 8.60 25.24
CA LYS A 231 1.08 8.93 26.19
C LYS A 231 2.43 8.41 25.74
N ALA A 232 2.50 7.17 25.30
CA ALA A 232 3.75 6.57 24.83
C ALA A 232 4.33 7.29 23.59
N ILE A 233 3.48 7.73 22.67
CA ILE A 233 3.89 8.53 21.50
C ILE A 233 4.45 9.88 21.94
N GLN A 234 3.82 10.57 22.89
CA GLN A 234 4.29 11.84 23.43
C GLN A 234 5.63 11.69 24.18
N ASP A 235 5.76 10.65 25.00
CA ASP A 235 6.99 10.34 25.72
C ASP A 235 8.13 10.01 24.73
N PHE A 236 7.86 9.25 23.68
CA PHE A 236 8.82 8.98 22.60
C PHE A 236 9.27 10.27 21.88
N ALA A 237 8.33 11.14 21.52
CA ALA A 237 8.64 12.39 20.82
C ALA A 237 9.56 13.34 21.60
N THR A 238 9.58 13.24 22.93
CA THR A 238 10.42 14.05 23.83
C THR A 238 11.67 13.31 24.31
N SER A 239 11.77 12.00 24.02
CA SER A 239 12.89 11.16 24.46
C SER A 239 14.15 11.46 23.64
N LYS A 240 15.32 11.17 24.25
CA LYS A 240 16.59 11.14 23.52
C LYS A 240 16.78 9.73 22.95
N ILE A 241 16.83 9.64 21.64
CA ILE A 241 17.17 8.39 20.93
C ILE A 241 18.64 8.08 21.21
N ALA A 242 18.92 6.90 21.74
CA ALA A 242 20.30 6.46 21.94
C ALA A 242 20.96 6.09 20.59
N GLU A 243 22.24 6.43 20.44
CA GLU A 243 22.98 6.16 19.18
C GLU A 243 22.95 4.68 18.80
N LYS A 244 23.00 3.76 19.78
CA LYS A 244 22.91 2.32 19.57
C LYS A 244 21.58 1.90 18.92
N ASP A 245 20.45 2.52 19.30
CA ASP A 245 19.13 2.19 18.78
C ASP A 245 18.97 2.73 17.35
N LEU A 246 19.48 3.93 17.09
CA LEU A 246 19.55 4.49 15.75
C LEU A 246 20.42 3.65 14.81
N GLN A 247 21.59 3.17 15.30
CA GLN A 247 22.46 2.31 14.51
C GLN A 247 21.83 0.94 14.22
N MET A 248 21.07 0.41 15.19
CA MET A 248 20.34 -0.85 15.02
C MET A 248 19.34 -0.76 13.86
N VAL A 249 18.47 0.26 13.84
CA VAL A 249 17.48 0.40 12.75
C VAL A 249 18.13 0.71 11.39
N LYS A 250 19.21 1.49 11.36
CA LYS A 250 20.00 1.71 10.13
C LYS A 250 20.59 0.43 9.55
N ASN A 251 20.92 -0.55 10.37
CA ASN A 251 21.47 -1.82 9.92
C ASN A 251 20.37 -2.80 9.44
N GLN A 252 19.10 -2.53 9.79
CA GLN A 252 17.93 -3.33 9.39
C GLN A 252 17.24 -2.79 8.13
N SER A 253 17.47 -1.54 7.76
CA SER A 253 16.96 -0.86 6.54
C SER A 253 17.87 -1.15 5.35
#